data_be39fa996b7d1ae17b3057ad1473025a
#
_entry.id   be39fa996b7d1ae17b3057ad1473025a
#
_cell.length_a   1.000
_cell.length_b   1.000
_cell.length_c   1.000
_cell.angle_alpha   90.00
_cell.angle_beta   90.00
_cell.angle_gamma   90.00
#
_symmetry.space_group_name_H-M   'P 1'
#
loop_
_entity.id
_entity.type
_entity.pdbx_description
1 polymer ?
#
loop_
_entity_poly.entity_id
_entity_poly.type
_entity_poly.pdbx_seq_one_letter_code
_entity_poly.pdbx_strand_id
1 'polypeptide(L)'
;MLATASNGLPVFKKHTPPSVVNNDLADLELHTFLHRAPAITRPTSLAFDLDPGAPAHMVLCCRVALWLRAVFDQLGLQSLAKTSGSKGLQIYVPLNTATTYEKTKAFAHSLAEKMEREHPEQVVSRMQKALRKGKVLIDWSQNDEHKTTVNVYSLRAKSQPTVSTPVTWQEVESTVNKGSAPLEFTSEAALKRVEKQGDLFAPLLTLKQRLPTLRSIE
;
A
#
# COMPACT_ATOMS: atom_id res chain seq x y z
N MET A 1 5.81 -0.67 -22.25
CA MET A 1 5.86 -1.74 -23.28
C MET A 1 6.10 -3.05 -22.54
N LEU A 2 5.12 -3.92 -22.52
CA LEU A 2 5.23 -5.27 -21.93
C LEU A 2 6.02 -6.14 -22.91
N ALA A 3 7.08 -6.78 -22.43
CA ALA A 3 7.75 -7.83 -23.19
C ALA A 3 7.31 -9.17 -22.63
N THR A 4 6.95 -10.09 -23.48
CA THR A 4 6.63 -11.47 -23.10
C THR A 4 7.91 -12.30 -23.00
N ALA A 5 8.02 -13.12 -21.97
CA ALA A 5 9.04 -14.17 -21.93
C ALA A 5 8.67 -15.28 -22.92
N SER A 6 9.63 -16.14 -23.25
CA SER A 6 9.44 -17.28 -24.18
C SER A 6 8.34 -18.27 -23.76
N ASN A 7 7.82 -18.15 -22.55
CA ASN A 7 6.70 -18.93 -21.98
C ASN A 7 5.36 -18.17 -21.95
N GLY A 8 5.26 -17.01 -22.63
CA GLY A 8 4.00 -16.25 -22.76
C GLY A 8 3.59 -15.42 -21.54
N LEU A 9 4.40 -15.39 -20.47
CA LEU A 9 4.11 -14.55 -19.30
C LEU A 9 4.63 -13.12 -19.53
N PRO A 10 3.87 -12.08 -19.13
CA PRO A 10 4.30 -10.70 -19.24
C PRO A 10 5.51 -10.43 -18.32
N VAL A 11 6.60 -9.97 -18.90
CA VAL A 11 7.77 -9.51 -18.14
C VAL A 11 7.76 -8.00 -18.08
N PHE A 12 7.67 -7.45 -16.90
CA PHE A 12 7.81 -6.01 -16.67
C PHE A 12 9.28 -5.59 -16.90
N LYS A 13 9.63 -5.33 -18.14
CA LYS A 13 10.93 -4.74 -18.48
C LYS A 13 10.89 -3.24 -18.20
N LYS A 14 11.44 -2.77 -17.12
CA LYS A 14 12.18 -1.49 -16.95
C LYS A 14 12.24 -0.90 -15.54
N HIS A 15 11.52 -1.39 -14.56
CA HIS A 15 11.57 -0.78 -13.21
C HIS A 15 11.71 -1.79 -12.06
N THR A 16 12.17 -2.98 -12.37
CA THR A 16 12.50 -3.96 -11.34
C THR A 16 13.82 -3.57 -10.70
N PRO A 17 13.87 -3.26 -9.40
CA PRO A 17 15.16 -3.07 -8.74
C PRO A 17 16.01 -4.34 -8.91
N PRO A 18 17.35 -4.23 -8.94
CA PRO A 18 18.26 -5.36 -9.14
C PRO A 18 18.10 -6.52 -8.15
N SER A 19 17.39 -6.29 -7.05
CA SER A 19 17.08 -7.30 -6.03
C SER A 19 15.90 -8.23 -6.39
N VAL A 20 15.17 -7.96 -7.46
CA VAL A 20 14.13 -8.85 -7.99
C VAL A 20 14.73 -9.76 -9.06
N VAL A 21 15.81 -10.41 -8.71
CA VAL A 21 16.39 -11.46 -9.53
C VAL A 21 16.05 -12.76 -8.86
N ASN A 22 15.09 -13.45 -9.38
CA ASN A 22 15.08 -14.91 -9.53
C ASN A 22 13.66 -15.38 -9.85
N ASN A 23 13.26 -15.21 -11.10
CA ASN A 23 12.12 -15.95 -11.66
C ASN A 23 12.29 -17.48 -11.58
N ASP A 24 13.48 -17.94 -11.22
CA ASP A 24 13.81 -19.37 -11.16
C ASP A 24 13.44 -20.03 -9.82
N LEU A 25 13.05 -19.24 -8.80
CA LEU A 25 12.72 -19.73 -7.46
C LEU A 25 11.22 -19.93 -7.21
N ALA A 26 10.36 -19.76 -8.22
CA ALA A 26 8.90 -19.84 -8.08
C ALA A 26 8.35 -18.96 -6.93
N ASP A 27 8.96 -17.80 -6.71
CA ASP A 27 8.52 -16.82 -5.75
C ASP A 27 7.15 -16.25 -6.17
N LEU A 28 6.09 -16.75 -5.55
CA LEU A 28 4.72 -16.30 -5.81
C LEU A 28 4.43 -14.95 -5.17
N GLU A 29 5.08 -14.64 -4.05
CA GLU A 29 4.89 -13.39 -3.33
C GLU A 29 6.18 -12.54 -3.37
N LEU A 30 6.08 -11.39 -4.02
CA LEU A 30 7.18 -10.42 -4.07
C LEU A 30 7.00 -9.36 -2.98
N HIS A 31 8.03 -9.16 -2.20
CA HIS A 31 8.07 -8.13 -1.17
C HIS A 31 9.25 -7.19 -1.42
N THR A 32 9.01 -5.89 -1.36
CA THR A 32 10.02 -4.87 -1.63
C THR A 32 10.18 -3.91 -0.47
N PHE A 33 11.38 -3.35 -0.34
CA PHE A 33 11.67 -2.25 0.56
C PHE A 33 11.06 -0.94 0.06
N LEU A 34 10.91 0.05 0.94
CA LEU A 34 10.49 1.41 0.58
C LEU A 34 11.63 2.28 0.04
N HIS A 35 12.85 1.75 -0.02
CA HIS A 35 14.04 2.42 -0.57
C HIS A 35 14.49 1.77 -1.88
N ARG A 36 15.42 2.40 -2.55
CA ARG A 36 16.08 1.88 -3.76
C ARG A 36 17.57 1.73 -3.51
N ALA A 37 18.15 0.63 -4.00
CA ALA A 37 19.60 0.47 -4.00
C ALA A 37 20.28 1.54 -4.89
N PRO A 38 21.44 2.07 -4.51
CA PRO A 38 22.20 1.74 -3.31
C PRO A 38 21.81 2.54 -2.05
N ALA A 39 20.83 3.45 -2.13
CA ALA A 39 20.47 4.38 -1.05
C ALA A 39 19.51 3.73 -0.03
N ILE A 40 19.93 2.65 0.61
CA ILE A 40 19.08 1.81 1.48
C ILE A 40 18.52 2.52 2.72
N THR A 41 19.15 3.60 3.18
CA THR A 41 18.69 4.39 4.34
C THR A 41 17.70 5.51 3.96
N ARG A 42 17.36 5.64 2.68
CA ARG A 42 16.57 6.76 2.14
C ARG A 42 15.29 6.25 1.52
N PRO A 43 14.18 6.20 2.26
CA PRO A 43 12.89 5.76 1.72
C PRO A 43 12.42 6.73 0.62
N THR A 44 11.80 6.19 -0.41
CA THR A 44 11.22 6.94 -1.55
C THR A 44 9.72 7.14 -1.41
N SER A 45 9.11 6.52 -0.41
CA SER A 45 7.67 6.60 -0.13
C SER A 45 7.37 6.35 1.35
N LEU A 46 6.16 6.78 1.78
CA LEU A 46 5.50 6.27 2.98
C LEU A 46 4.60 5.09 2.60
N ALA A 47 4.41 4.16 3.52
CA ALA A 47 3.45 3.08 3.40
C ALA A 47 2.63 2.91 4.69
N PHE A 48 1.33 2.68 4.53
CA PHE A 48 0.40 2.35 5.61
C PHE A 48 -0.34 1.07 5.22
N ASP A 49 -0.20 0.04 6.01
CA ASP A 49 -0.93 -1.22 5.81
C ASP A 49 -2.16 -1.23 6.71
N LEU A 50 -3.34 -1.31 6.10
CA LEU A 50 -4.62 -1.30 6.78
C LEU A 50 -5.12 -2.74 6.94
N ASP A 51 -4.96 -3.27 8.15
CA ASP A 51 -5.22 -4.68 8.47
C ASP A 51 -6.48 -4.83 9.33
N PRO A 52 -7.58 -5.40 8.80
CA PRO A 52 -8.83 -5.50 9.54
C PRO A 52 -8.79 -6.67 10.52
N GLY A 53 -9.11 -6.39 11.78
CA GLY A 53 -9.36 -7.40 12.82
C GLY A 53 -10.82 -7.85 12.82
N ALA A 54 -11.08 -9.15 12.65
CA ALA A 54 -12.44 -9.67 12.60
C ALA A 54 -13.32 -9.15 13.76
N PRO A 55 -14.60 -8.80 13.51
CA PRO A 55 -15.37 -8.90 12.28
C PRO A 55 -15.19 -7.75 11.27
N ALA A 56 -14.26 -6.80 11.51
CA ALA A 56 -13.95 -5.78 10.52
C ALA A 56 -13.46 -6.40 9.20
N HIS A 57 -13.74 -5.74 8.10
CA HIS A 57 -13.43 -6.22 6.75
C HIS A 57 -13.07 -5.05 5.80
N MET A 58 -12.90 -5.33 4.51
CA MET A 58 -12.44 -4.39 3.48
C MET A 58 -13.18 -3.04 3.48
N VAL A 59 -14.50 -3.01 3.72
CA VAL A 59 -15.27 -1.74 3.73
C VAL A 59 -14.75 -0.79 4.81
N LEU A 60 -14.40 -1.31 6.00
CA LEU A 60 -13.82 -0.48 7.05
C LEU A 60 -12.40 -0.03 6.69
N CYS A 61 -11.59 -0.89 6.05
CA CYS A 61 -10.28 -0.46 5.52
C CYS A 61 -10.43 0.67 4.51
N CYS A 62 -11.40 0.59 3.60
CA CYS A 62 -11.68 1.65 2.63
C CYS A 62 -12.09 2.96 3.32
N ARG A 63 -12.91 2.90 4.38
CA ARG A 63 -13.29 4.08 5.16
C ARG A 63 -12.08 4.73 5.82
N VAL A 64 -11.24 3.94 6.48
CA VAL A 64 -10.00 4.43 7.10
C VAL A 64 -9.05 5.01 6.04
N ALA A 65 -8.97 4.38 4.86
CA ALA A 65 -8.18 4.89 3.75
C ALA A 65 -8.65 6.27 3.28
N LEU A 66 -9.97 6.52 3.23
CA LEU A 66 -10.52 7.83 2.88
C LEU A 66 -10.20 8.91 3.93
N TRP A 67 -10.19 8.56 5.20
CA TRP A 67 -9.76 9.50 6.25
C TRP A 67 -8.29 9.86 6.11
N LEU A 68 -7.43 8.85 5.90
CA LEU A 68 -6.00 9.10 5.64
C LEU A 68 -5.80 9.97 4.39
N ARG A 69 -6.53 9.67 3.30
CA ARG A 69 -6.50 10.48 2.08
C ARG A 69 -6.87 11.92 2.35
N ALA A 70 -7.95 12.18 3.10
CA ALA A 70 -8.37 13.53 3.43
C ALA A 70 -7.27 14.33 4.16
N VAL A 71 -6.53 13.69 5.08
CA VAL A 71 -5.38 14.32 5.73
C VAL A 71 -4.25 14.55 4.72
N PHE A 72 -3.93 13.61 3.84
CA PHE A 72 -2.91 13.81 2.81
C PHE A 72 -3.28 14.95 1.87
N ASP A 73 -4.53 15.04 1.43
CA ASP A 73 -5.02 16.12 0.57
C ASP A 73 -4.89 17.48 1.25
N GLN A 74 -5.21 17.60 2.55
CA GLN A 74 -4.99 18.82 3.35
C GLN A 74 -3.51 19.20 3.45
N LEU A 75 -2.62 18.22 3.46
CA LEU A 75 -1.16 18.42 3.49
C LEU A 75 -0.56 18.65 2.09
N GLY A 76 -1.39 18.69 1.04
CA GLY A 76 -0.95 18.84 -0.34
C GLY A 76 -0.20 17.60 -0.88
N LEU A 77 -0.44 16.42 -0.31
CA LEU A 77 0.17 15.17 -0.72
C LEU A 77 -0.78 14.32 -1.54
N GLN A 78 -0.33 13.85 -2.68
CA GLN A 78 -1.00 12.80 -3.43
C GLN A 78 -0.67 11.44 -2.85
N SER A 79 -1.68 10.59 -2.74
CA SER A 79 -1.57 9.24 -2.24
C SER A 79 -2.17 8.23 -3.22
N LEU A 80 -1.69 7.00 -3.15
CA LEU A 80 -2.09 5.88 -4.00
C LEU A 80 -2.60 4.75 -3.12
N ALA A 81 -3.62 4.04 -3.60
CA ALA A 81 -4.19 2.91 -2.90
C ALA A 81 -4.03 1.62 -3.70
N LYS A 82 -3.77 0.51 -3.01
CA LYS A 82 -3.82 -0.83 -3.59
C LYS A 82 -4.35 -1.84 -2.59
N THR A 83 -4.95 -2.92 -3.08
CA THR A 83 -5.28 -4.05 -2.21
C THR A 83 -4.00 -4.74 -1.74
N SER A 84 -4.02 -5.32 -0.54
CA SER A 84 -2.93 -6.20 -0.11
C SER A 84 -2.93 -7.54 -0.86
N GLY A 85 -3.98 -7.79 -1.68
CA GLY A 85 -4.26 -9.09 -2.26
C GLY A 85 -4.66 -10.13 -1.21
N SER A 86 -4.92 -9.71 0.04
CA SER A 86 -5.43 -10.56 1.12
C SER A 86 -6.68 -9.95 1.74
N LYS A 87 -6.61 -9.41 2.95
CA LYS A 87 -7.80 -8.89 3.67
C LYS A 87 -7.85 -7.37 3.69
N GLY A 88 -6.71 -6.72 3.50
CA GLY A 88 -6.51 -5.31 3.76
C GLY A 88 -6.24 -4.47 2.53
N LEU A 89 -6.07 -3.19 2.78
CA LEU A 89 -5.74 -2.16 1.81
C LEU A 89 -4.41 -1.51 2.22
N GLN A 90 -3.61 -1.11 1.25
CA GLN A 90 -2.36 -0.39 1.51
C GLN A 90 -2.39 0.97 0.86
N ILE A 91 -1.95 1.99 1.60
CA ILE A 91 -1.84 3.36 1.13
C ILE A 91 -0.37 3.74 1.01
N TYR A 92 0.00 4.30 -0.12
CA TYR A 92 1.35 4.78 -0.38
C TYR A 92 1.33 6.27 -0.68
N VAL A 93 2.30 6.99 -0.13
CA VAL A 93 2.56 8.39 -0.47
C VAL A 93 3.93 8.46 -1.12
N PRO A 94 4.02 8.73 -2.44
CA PRO A 94 5.30 8.95 -3.11
C PRO A 94 6.02 10.13 -2.48
N LEU A 95 7.31 10.00 -2.23
CA LEU A 95 8.15 11.11 -1.79
C LEU A 95 9.21 11.43 -2.85
N ASN A 96 10.08 10.45 -3.16
CA ASN A 96 11.17 10.59 -4.13
C ASN A 96 12.04 11.85 -3.90
N THR A 97 12.05 12.36 -2.66
CA THR A 97 12.87 13.48 -2.16
C THR A 97 13.72 13.01 -1.00
N ALA A 98 14.72 13.79 -0.63
CA ALA A 98 15.62 13.42 0.45
C ALA A 98 14.88 13.38 1.80
N THR A 99 14.83 12.20 2.42
CA THR A 99 14.29 11.97 3.76
C THR A 99 14.98 10.76 4.40
N THR A 100 14.67 10.45 5.65
CA THR A 100 15.20 9.30 6.39
C THR A 100 14.06 8.43 6.93
N TYR A 101 14.34 7.16 7.21
CA TYR A 101 13.38 6.26 7.83
C TYR A 101 12.91 6.74 9.21
N GLU A 102 13.78 7.35 10.01
CA GLU A 102 13.40 7.96 11.28
C GLU A 102 12.26 8.97 11.10
N LYS A 103 12.39 9.89 10.13
CA LYS A 103 11.38 10.91 9.85
C LYS A 103 10.08 10.32 9.30
N THR A 104 10.19 9.40 8.34
CA THR A 104 8.99 8.76 7.76
C THR A 104 8.25 7.90 8.76
N LYS A 105 8.96 7.17 9.61
CA LYS A 105 8.40 6.34 10.67
C LYS A 105 7.71 7.19 11.74
N ALA A 106 8.36 8.27 12.20
CA ALA A 106 7.78 9.19 13.17
C ALA A 106 6.50 9.84 12.63
N PHE A 107 6.52 10.31 11.37
CA PHE A 107 5.34 10.88 10.71
C PHE A 107 4.21 9.86 10.59
N ALA A 108 4.50 8.66 10.11
CA ALA A 108 3.50 7.61 9.95
C ALA A 108 2.90 7.17 11.28
N HIS A 109 3.71 7.09 12.34
CA HIS A 109 3.25 6.76 13.68
C HIS A 109 2.31 7.84 14.23
N SER A 110 2.72 9.11 14.22
CA SER A 110 1.89 10.21 14.70
C SER A 110 0.57 10.31 13.96
N LEU A 111 0.57 10.07 12.64
CA LEU A 111 -0.67 10.06 11.86
C LEU A 111 -1.58 8.89 12.24
N ALA A 112 -1.02 7.69 12.45
CA ALA A 112 -1.80 6.54 12.91
C ALA A 112 -2.41 6.77 14.30
N GLU A 113 -1.66 7.39 15.23
CA GLU A 113 -2.16 7.78 16.55
C GLU A 113 -3.26 8.86 16.46
N LYS A 114 -3.13 9.83 15.55
CA LYS A 114 -4.18 10.82 15.28
C LYS A 114 -5.46 10.13 14.82
N MET A 115 -5.37 9.21 13.87
CA MET A 115 -6.53 8.45 13.39
C MET A 115 -7.16 7.59 14.49
N GLU A 116 -6.37 6.98 15.38
CA GLU A 116 -6.90 6.24 16.54
C GLU A 116 -7.62 7.17 17.53
N ARG A 117 -7.10 8.39 17.79
CA ARG A 117 -7.76 9.38 18.65
C ARG A 117 -9.09 9.89 18.09
N GLU A 118 -9.14 10.12 16.77
CA GLU A 118 -10.34 10.62 16.09
C GLU A 118 -11.40 9.54 15.88
N HIS A 119 -10.97 8.28 15.72
CA HIS A 119 -11.85 7.14 15.42
C HIS A 119 -11.58 5.92 16.32
N PRO A 120 -11.64 6.07 17.65
CA PRO A 120 -11.17 5.04 18.59
C PRO A 120 -11.94 3.71 18.49
N GLU A 121 -13.18 3.73 18.00
CA GLU A 121 -14.00 2.51 17.84
C GLU A 121 -13.68 1.73 16.54
N GLN A 122 -12.97 2.34 15.60
CA GLN A 122 -12.76 1.79 14.27
C GLN A 122 -11.29 1.62 13.90
N VAL A 123 -10.39 2.33 14.58
CA VAL A 123 -8.95 2.35 14.30
C VAL A 123 -8.15 1.94 15.53
N VAL A 124 -7.02 1.29 15.28
CA VAL A 124 -5.97 1.04 16.26
C VAL A 124 -4.60 1.26 15.61
N SER A 125 -3.70 1.94 16.31
CA SER A 125 -2.31 2.17 15.88
C SER A 125 -1.31 1.23 16.58
N ARG A 126 -1.76 0.55 17.63
CA ARG A 126 -0.96 -0.34 18.47
C ARG A 126 -0.94 -1.77 17.93
N MET A 127 0.25 -2.39 17.91
CA MET A 127 0.49 -3.70 17.28
C MET A 127 -0.15 -4.90 18.01
N GLN A 128 -0.65 -4.72 19.22
CA GLN A 128 -1.22 -5.78 20.06
C GLN A 128 -2.49 -6.37 19.42
N LYS A 129 -2.49 -7.67 19.15
CA LYS A 129 -3.61 -8.38 18.50
C LYS A 129 -4.93 -8.25 19.26
N ALA A 130 -4.90 -8.25 20.59
CA ALA A 130 -6.09 -8.14 21.43
C ALA A 130 -6.90 -6.84 21.19
N LEU A 131 -6.25 -5.77 20.74
CA LEU A 131 -6.88 -4.48 20.49
C LEU A 131 -7.55 -4.35 19.13
N ARG A 132 -7.34 -5.32 18.21
CA ARG A 132 -7.75 -5.23 16.81
C ARG A 132 -9.17 -5.72 16.52
N LYS A 133 -9.84 -6.34 17.52
CA LYS A 133 -11.17 -6.92 17.32
C LYS A 133 -12.17 -5.85 16.84
N GLY A 134 -12.71 -6.03 15.64
CA GLY A 134 -13.68 -5.10 15.03
C GLY A 134 -13.08 -3.79 14.52
N LYS A 135 -11.76 -3.60 14.57
CA LYS A 135 -11.06 -2.37 14.17
C LYS A 135 -10.09 -2.64 13.03
N VAL A 136 -9.62 -1.57 12.41
CA VAL A 136 -8.53 -1.61 11.43
C VAL A 136 -7.24 -1.17 12.13
N LEU A 137 -6.22 -2.02 12.07
CA LEU A 137 -4.87 -1.61 12.42
C LEU A 137 -4.32 -0.76 11.29
N ILE A 138 -3.84 0.44 11.61
CA ILE A 138 -2.96 1.20 10.73
C ILE A 138 -1.53 0.79 11.05
N ASP A 139 -0.99 -0.18 10.31
CA ASP A 139 0.40 -0.58 10.47
C ASP A 139 1.34 0.44 9.83
N TRP A 140 1.73 1.41 10.63
CA TRP A 140 2.71 2.43 10.31
C TRP A 140 4.16 1.91 10.36
N SER A 141 4.39 0.77 11.01
CA SER A 141 5.71 0.21 11.25
C SER A 141 6.40 -0.33 10.00
N GLN A 142 5.67 -0.38 8.88
CA GLN A 142 6.25 -0.68 7.55
C GLN A 142 7.30 0.36 7.11
N ASN A 143 7.28 1.57 7.68
CA ASN A 143 8.25 2.62 7.40
C ASN A 143 9.57 2.40 8.16
N ASP A 144 10.22 1.27 7.90
CA ASP A 144 11.44 0.82 8.53
C ASP A 144 12.40 0.24 7.49
N GLU A 145 13.69 0.47 7.65
CA GLU A 145 14.71 0.03 6.67
C GLU A 145 14.88 -1.49 6.57
N HIS A 146 14.45 -2.21 7.61
CA HIS A 146 14.52 -3.68 7.68
C HIS A 146 13.20 -4.37 7.32
N LYS A 147 12.16 -3.60 6.94
CA LYS A 147 10.85 -4.15 6.60
C LYS A 147 10.56 -4.06 5.11
N THR A 148 9.88 -5.09 4.62
CA THR A 148 9.36 -5.14 3.26
C THR A 148 7.84 -5.15 3.28
N THR A 149 7.23 -4.64 2.22
CA THR A 149 5.78 -4.70 1.98
C THR A 149 5.51 -5.52 0.74
N VAL A 150 4.32 -6.13 0.65
CA VAL A 150 3.93 -6.82 -0.58
C VAL A 150 3.97 -5.85 -1.75
N ASN A 151 4.67 -6.24 -2.81
CA ASN A 151 4.84 -5.40 -3.99
C ASN A 151 3.52 -5.23 -4.76
N VAL A 152 3.42 -4.13 -5.49
CA VAL A 152 2.34 -3.93 -6.47
C VAL A 152 2.39 -5.05 -7.52
N TYR A 153 1.23 -5.58 -7.86
CA TYR A 153 1.05 -6.71 -8.80
C TYR A 153 1.67 -8.04 -8.35
N SER A 154 2.09 -8.16 -7.09
CA SER A 154 2.50 -9.45 -6.54
C SER A 154 1.31 -10.40 -6.41
N LEU A 155 1.52 -11.65 -6.78
CA LEU A 155 0.61 -12.73 -6.43
C LEU A 155 0.59 -12.94 -4.91
N ARG A 156 -0.50 -13.53 -4.44
CA ARG A 156 -0.65 -13.98 -3.04
C ARG A 156 -0.95 -15.47 -3.03
N ALA A 157 -0.17 -16.21 -2.25
CA ALA A 157 -0.30 -17.65 -2.10
C ALA A 157 -1.51 -18.00 -1.23
N LYS A 158 -2.67 -18.08 -1.89
CA LYS A 158 -3.95 -18.51 -1.30
C LYS A 158 -4.49 -19.73 -2.07
N SER A 159 -5.49 -20.39 -1.52
CA SER A 159 -6.22 -21.47 -2.23
C SER A 159 -6.77 -21.02 -3.59
N GLN A 160 -7.23 -19.78 -3.67
CA GLN A 160 -7.46 -19.06 -4.92
C GLN A 160 -6.49 -17.87 -4.97
N PRO A 161 -5.48 -17.92 -5.85
CA PRO A 161 -4.47 -16.87 -5.94
C PRO A 161 -5.09 -15.52 -6.30
N THR A 162 -4.75 -14.52 -5.52
CA THR A 162 -5.15 -13.13 -5.74
C THR A 162 -3.92 -12.28 -6.05
N VAL A 163 -4.14 -11.05 -6.48
CA VAL A 163 -3.08 -10.08 -6.80
C VAL A 163 -3.21 -8.84 -5.96
N SER A 164 -2.08 -8.36 -5.44
CA SER A 164 -1.98 -7.04 -4.82
C SER A 164 -2.14 -5.97 -5.89
N THR A 165 -3.34 -5.42 -6.05
CA THR A 165 -3.77 -4.66 -7.23
C THR A 165 -4.05 -3.20 -6.89
N PRO A 166 -3.51 -2.23 -7.67
CA PRO A 166 -3.88 -0.83 -7.56
C PRO A 166 -5.36 -0.59 -7.76
N VAL A 167 -5.91 0.30 -6.95
CA VAL A 167 -7.31 0.73 -7.05
C VAL A 167 -7.40 2.25 -7.09
N THR A 168 -8.39 2.75 -7.81
CA THR A 168 -8.68 4.18 -7.82
C THR A 168 -9.38 4.61 -6.53
N TRP A 169 -9.28 5.88 -6.19
CA TRP A 169 -10.00 6.43 -5.05
C TRP A 169 -11.52 6.36 -5.22
N GLN A 170 -12.03 6.43 -6.47
CA GLN A 170 -13.44 6.22 -6.78
C GLN A 170 -13.91 4.80 -6.46
N GLU A 171 -13.07 3.79 -6.69
CA GLU A 171 -13.38 2.40 -6.31
C GLU A 171 -13.42 2.25 -4.80
N VAL A 172 -12.50 2.89 -4.07
CA VAL A 172 -12.49 2.92 -2.60
C VAL A 172 -13.76 3.58 -2.06
N GLU A 173 -14.14 4.74 -2.58
CA GLU A 173 -15.39 5.45 -2.23
C GLU A 173 -16.64 4.60 -2.55
N SER A 174 -16.67 4.01 -3.74
CA SER A 174 -17.78 3.14 -4.15
C SER A 174 -17.94 1.93 -3.23
N THR A 175 -16.83 1.35 -2.75
CA THR A 175 -16.85 0.23 -1.81
C THR A 175 -17.48 0.62 -0.48
N VAL A 176 -17.17 1.81 0.04
CA VAL A 176 -17.80 2.34 1.26
C VAL A 176 -19.28 2.60 1.06
N ASN A 177 -19.66 3.25 -0.05
CA ASN A 177 -21.04 3.64 -0.33
C ASN A 177 -21.98 2.45 -0.55
N LYS A 178 -21.48 1.39 -1.20
CA LYS A 178 -22.27 0.15 -1.44
C LYS A 178 -22.31 -0.78 -0.24
N GLY A 179 -21.42 -0.59 0.74
CA GLY A 179 -21.33 -1.47 1.91
C GLY A 179 -20.84 -2.89 1.61
N SER A 180 -20.62 -3.20 0.35
CA SER A 180 -20.15 -4.50 -0.12
C SER A 180 -19.57 -4.38 -1.52
N ALA A 181 -18.31 -4.65 -1.68
CA ALA A 181 -17.69 -5.08 -2.94
C ALA A 181 -16.30 -5.62 -2.58
N PRO A 182 -15.99 -6.88 -2.87
CA PRO A 182 -14.64 -7.36 -2.68
C PRO A 182 -13.73 -6.62 -3.68
N LEU A 183 -12.83 -5.79 -3.18
CA LEU A 183 -11.68 -5.32 -3.95
C LEU A 183 -10.65 -6.46 -4.00
N GLU A 184 -11.03 -7.53 -4.65
CA GLU A 184 -10.22 -8.73 -4.79
C GLU A 184 -10.06 -9.06 -6.28
N PHE A 185 -8.83 -9.31 -6.69
CA PHE A 185 -8.49 -9.44 -8.11
C PHE A 185 -7.70 -10.72 -8.33
N THR A 186 -8.13 -11.50 -9.32
CA THR A 186 -7.32 -12.59 -9.90
C THR A 186 -6.24 -12.01 -10.80
N SER A 187 -5.27 -12.83 -11.20
CA SER A 187 -4.23 -12.43 -12.15
C SER A 187 -4.81 -11.93 -13.47
N GLU A 188 -5.81 -12.61 -14.00
CA GLU A 188 -6.49 -12.19 -15.23
C GLU A 188 -7.20 -10.84 -15.08
N ALA A 189 -7.91 -10.63 -13.98
CA ALA A 189 -8.57 -9.36 -13.70
C ALA A 189 -7.57 -8.22 -13.54
N ALA A 190 -6.44 -8.46 -12.87
CA ALA A 190 -5.37 -7.46 -12.71
C ALA A 190 -4.73 -7.10 -14.07
N LEU A 191 -4.46 -8.08 -14.93
CA LEU A 191 -3.94 -7.84 -16.27
C LEU A 191 -4.90 -7.00 -17.13
N LYS A 192 -6.19 -7.37 -17.18
CA LYS A 192 -7.20 -6.57 -17.89
C LYS A 192 -7.31 -5.13 -17.37
N ARG A 193 -7.10 -4.91 -16.07
CA ARG A 193 -7.08 -3.56 -15.50
C ARG A 193 -5.88 -2.76 -16.03
N VAL A 194 -4.69 -3.35 -16.01
CA VAL A 194 -3.47 -2.69 -16.52
C VAL A 194 -3.61 -2.37 -18.01
N GLU A 195 -4.16 -3.27 -18.80
CA GLU A 195 -4.43 -3.03 -20.23
C GLU A 195 -5.39 -1.85 -20.44
N LYS A 196 -6.44 -1.75 -19.63
CA LYS A 196 -7.49 -0.73 -19.77
C LYS A 196 -7.10 0.63 -19.18
N GLN A 197 -6.43 0.65 -18.02
CA GLN A 197 -6.22 1.84 -17.19
C GLN A 197 -4.75 2.27 -17.12
N GLY A 198 -3.83 1.44 -17.64
CA GLY A 198 -2.40 1.62 -17.43
C GLY A 198 -1.95 1.24 -16.02
N ASP A 199 -0.70 1.58 -15.70
CA ASP A 199 -0.16 1.36 -14.35
C ASP A 199 -0.55 2.52 -13.42
N LEU A 200 -1.61 2.33 -12.65
CA LEU A 200 -2.09 3.30 -11.65
C LEU A 200 -1.06 3.57 -10.54
N PHE A 201 -0.04 2.73 -10.39
CA PHE A 201 1.01 2.88 -9.39
C PHE A 201 2.29 3.52 -9.92
N ALA A 202 2.38 3.81 -11.23
CA ALA A 202 3.54 4.46 -11.84
C ALA A 202 3.98 5.75 -11.12
N PRO A 203 3.07 6.62 -10.59
CA PRO A 203 3.47 7.82 -9.85
C PRO A 203 4.31 7.52 -8.60
N LEU A 204 4.21 6.32 -7.99
CA LEU A 204 5.04 5.95 -6.85
C LEU A 204 6.53 6.08 -7.14
N LEU A 205 6.92 5.85 -8.39
CA LEU A 205 8.32 5.85 -8.81
C LEU A 205 8.86 7.23 -9.20
N THR A 206 8.00 8.17 -9.55
CA THR A 206 8.40 9.42 -10.22
C THR A 206 7.94 10.69 -9.51
N LEU A 207 6.78 10.64 -8.84
CA LEU A 207 6.21 11.81 -8.18
C LEU A 207 7.08 12.26 -7.01
N LYS A 208 7.51 13.52 -7.04
CA LYS A 208 8.34 14.13 -6.01
C LYS A 208 7.48 14.96 -5.07
N GLN A 209 7.47 14.58 -3.80
CA GLN A 209 6.77 15.30 -2.74
C GLN A 209 7.69 15.41 -1.52
N ARG A 210 7.55 16.48 -0.76
CA ARG A 210 8.29 16.66 0.50
C ARG A 210 7.48 16.08 1.64
N LEU A 211 8.16 15.36 2.53
CA LEU A 211 7.53 14.93 3.79
C LEU A 211 7.21 16.17 4.63
N PRO A 212 5.94 16.36 5.04
CA PRO A 212 5.56 17.44 5.94
C PRO A 212 6.21 17.30 7.33
N THR A 213 6.20 18.37 8.11
CA THR A 213 6.64 18.32 9.50
C THR A 213 5.59 17.66 10.38
N LEU A 214 5.99 17.12 11.54
CA LEU A 214 5.04 16.51 12.50
C LEU A 214 3.97 17.52 12.99
N ARG A 215 4.34 18.79 13.17
CA ARG A 215 3.39 19.85 13.55
C ARG A 215 2.23 20.05 12.57
N SER A 216 2.39 19.59 11.33
CA SER A 216 1.34 19.74 10.31
C SER A 216 0.19 18.75 10.48
N ILE A 217 0.33 17.76 11.36
CA ILE A 217 -0.68 16.72 11.63
C ILE A 217 -1.24 16.77 13.07
N GLU A 218 -0.73 17.65 13.92
CA GLU A 218 -1.28 17.95 15.24
C GLU A 218 -2.55 18.77 15.09
#